data_e9dd32beb169d1282534cbb706003d2c
#
_entry.id   e9dd32beb169d1282534cbb706003d2c
#
_cell.length_a   1.000
_cell.length_b   1.000
_cell.length_c   1.000
_cell.angle_alpha   90.00
_cell.angle_beta   90.00
_cell.angle_gamma   90.00
#
_symmetry.space_group_name_H-M   'P 1'
#
loop_
_entity.id
_entity.type
_entity.pdbx_description
1 polymer ?
#
loop_
_entity_poly.entity_id
_entity_poly.type
_entity_poly.pdbx_seq_one_letter_code
_entity_poly.pdbx_strand_id
1 'polypeptide(L)'
;MRELEPERRGRRWVRGAALFALAILAGLGVAWFGLPRLLARDALHGTAFPDPEPAPALDGLVTADGAPVDLAADRGKAVVLFFGYTSCPDVCPTSLALLSRAIDELGDDREDVVVYFVSVDPDRDTPELLARYTSHFSDRIVGVTGSADAIADAAARYGIFYELHEPDADGYYAVDHTASFTGIDGKGRLRVVWPSEVDVDDLASDLRHLR
;
A
#
# COMPACT_ATOMS: atom_id res chain seq x y z
N MET A 1 26.50 -71.05 33.51
CA MET A 1 26.77 -69.68 33.89
C MET A 1 26.45 -68.79 32.69
N ARG A 2 25.32 -68.06 32.73
CA ARG A 2 24.94 -67.08 31.72
C ARG A 2 25.27 -65.73 32.29
N GLU A 3 26.30 -65.09 31.77
CA GLU A 3 26.62 -63.72 32.08
C GLU A 3 25.61 -62.77 31.39
N LEU A 4 25.12 -61.90 32.22
CA LEU A 4 24.04 -60.93 31.91
C LEU A 4 24.57 -59.84 31.01
N GLU A 5 23.90 -59.54 29.91
CA GLU A 5 24.09 -58.35 29.05
C GLU A 5 23.22 -57.15 29.57
N PRO A 6 23.67 -56.32 30.53
CA PRO A 6 22.90 -55.15 30.92
C PRO A 6 23.24 -53.86 30.12
N GLU A 7 24.36 -53.80 29.38
CA GLU A 7 24.85 -52.57 28.78
C GLU A 7 24.13 -52.09 27.50
N ARG A 8 23.56 -53.01 26.76
CA ARG A 8 22.90 -52.63 25.45
C ARG A 8 21.57 -51.95 25.64
N ARG A 9 20.84 -52.18 26.73
CA ARG A 9 19.49 -51.64 26.99
C ARG A 9 19.57 -50.17 27.46
N GLY A 10 20.53 -49.78 28.25
CA GLY A 10 20.77 -48.41 28.70
C GLY A 10 21.12 -47.45 27.55
N ARG A 11 21.99 -47.93 26.65
CA ARG A 11 22.49 -47.15 25.51
C ARG A 11 21.39 -46.83 24.46
N ARG A 12 20.39 -47.73 24.28
CA ARG A 12 19.23 -47.50 23.43
C ARG A 12 18.26 -46.45 24.04
N TRP A 13 18.09 -46.49 25.36
CA TRP A 13 17.23 -45.52 26.07
C TRP A 13 17.82 -44.10 26.06
N VAL A 14 19.13 -43.96 26.27
CA VAL A 14 19.83 -42.67 26.21
C VAL A 14 19.80 -42.09 24.80
N ARG A 15 19.94 -42.92 23.74
CA ARG A 15 19.80 -42.48 22.34
C ARG A 15 18.38 -42.03 22.04
N GLY A 16 17.35 -42.72 22.52
CA GLY A 16 15.94 -42.34 22.35
C GLY A 16 15.63 -41.02 23.07
N ALA A 17 16.09 -40.85 24.28
CA ALA A 17 15.92 -39.60 25.03
C ALA A 17 16.64 -38.41 24.40
N ALA A 18 17.84 -38.62 23.84
CA ALA A 18 18.58 -37.59 23.12
C ALA A 18 17.88 -37.16 21.82
N LEU A 19 17.36 -38.11 21.04
CA LEU A 19 16.58 -37.82 19.81
C LEU A 19 15.27 -37.08 20.14
N PHE A 20 14.60 -37.46 21.22
CA PHE A 20 13.38 -36.79 21.67
C PHE A 20 13.66 -35.35 22.14
N ALA A 21 14.74 -35.15 22.92
CA ALA A 21 15.17 -33.80 23.33
C ALA A 21 15.54 -32.92 22.12
N LEU A 22 16.22 -33.51 21.12
CA LEU A 22 16.58 -32.81 19.88
C LEU A 22 15.34 -32.41 19.06
N ALA A 23 14.34 -33.28 18.98
CA ALA A 23 13.07 -32.99 18.32
C ALA A 23 12.28 -31.88 19.04
N ILE A 24 12.28 -31.86 20.39
CA ILE A 24 11.66 -30.77 21.16
C ILE A 24 12.40 -29.45 20.92
N LEU A 25 13.73 -29.44 20.96
CA LEU A 25 14.52 -28.23 20.70
C LEU A 25 14.33 -27.71 19.28
N ALA A 26 14.27 -28.60 18.28
CA ALA A 26 13.97 -28.23 16.91
C ALA A 26 12.55 -27.66 16.77
N GLY A 27 11.56 -28.29 17.42
CA GLY A 27 10.18 -27.81 17.46
C GLY A 27 10.04 -26.44 18.12
N LEU A 28 10.74 -26.23 19.25
CA LEU A 28 10.80 -24.92 19.94
C LEU A 28 11.51 -23.87 19.07
N GLY A 29 12.57 -24.26 18.37
CA GLY A 29 13.27 -23.37 17.43
C GLY A 29 12.36 -22.92 16.27
N VAL A 30 11.62 -23.84 15.69
CA VAL A 30 10.62 -23.53 14.64
C VAL A 30 9.50 -22.66 15.20
N ALA A 31 8.99 -22.95 16.40
CA ALA A 31 7.93 -22.15 17.02
C ALA A 31 8.41 -20.75 17.40
N TRP A 32 9.65 -20.61 17.87
CA TRP A 32 10.18 -19.32 18.32
C TRP A 32 10.68 -18.43 17.18
N PHE A 33 11.30 -19.01 16.15
CA PHE A 33 11.90 -18.26 15.04
C PHE A 33 11.12 -18.36 13.72
N GLY A 34 10.41 -19.46 13.49
CA GLY A 34 9.70 -19.71 12.24
C GLY A 34 8.27 -19.18 12.24
N LEU A 35 7.52 -19.47 13.31
CA LEU A 35 6.11 -19.07 13.40
C LEU A 35 5.90 -17.55 13.39
N PRO A 36 6.68 -16.72 14.15
CA PRO A 36 6.54 -15.27 14.06
C PRO A 36 6.86 -14.72 12.67
N ARG A 37 7.85 -15.29 11.97
CA ARG A 37 8.17 -14.89 10.59
C ARG A 37 7.10 -15.27 9.58
N LEU A 38 6.45 -16.41 9.77
CA LEU A 38 5.31 -16.83 8.93
C LEU A 38 4.07 -15.96 9.18
N LEU A 39 3.80 -15.61 10.45
CA LEU A 39 2.67 -14.74 10.83
C LEU A 39 2.94 -13.25 10.48
N ALA A 40 4.18 -12.80 10.50
CA ALA A 40 4.56 -11.44 10.12
C ALA A 40 4.56 -11.22 8.59
N ARG A 41 4.55 -12.28 7.78
CA ARG A 41 4.55 -12.18 6.31
C ARG A 41 3.30 -11.52 5.74
N ASP A 42 2.21 -11.49 6.50
CA ASP A 42 0.93 -10.91 6.07
C ASP A 42 0.62 -9.57 6.75
N ALA A 43 1.55 -9.04 7.57
CA ALA A 43 1.38 -7.75 8.22
C ALA A 43 1.77 -6.62 7.25
N LEU A 44 0.79 -5.77 6.92
CA LEU A 44 1.04 -4.54 6.16
C LEU A 44 1.76 -3.51 7.05
N HIS A 45 2.66 -2.72 6.45
CA HIS A 45 3.49 -1.73 7.16
C HIS A 45 2.74 -0.41 7.44
N GLY A 46 1.61 -0.19 6.77
CA GLY A 46 0.68 0.90 7.07
C GLY A 46 -0.36 0.54 8.13
N THR A 47 -1.28 1.48 8.40
CA THR A 47 -2.45 1.23 9.24
C THR A 47 -3.45 0.37 8.46
N ALA A 48 -3.49 -0.93 8.78
CA ALA A 48 -4.35 -1.88 8.10
C ALA A 48 -5.81 -1.81 8.64
N PHE A 49 -6.78 -1.98 7.74
CA PHE A 49 -8.18 -2.18 8.11
C PHE A 49 -8.39 -3.65 8.54
N PRO A 50 -8.82 -3.92 9.78
CA PRO A 50 -8.98 -5.28 10.29
C PRO A 50 -10.09 -6.04 9.55
N ASP A 51 -11.16 -5.34 9.17
CA ASP A 51 -12.29 -5.87 8.40
C ASP A 51 -12.36 -5.12 7.05
N PRO A 52 -11.71 -5.63 6.00
CA PRO A 52 -11.67 -4.95 4.71
C PRO A 52 -13.04 -4.86 4.05
N GLU A 53 -13.54 -3.65 3.87
CA GLU A 53 -14.79 -3.35 3.18
C GLU A 53 -14.55 -3.01 1.70
N PRO A 54 -15.56 -3.14 0.82
CA PRO A 54 -15.45 -2.65 -0.55
C PRO A 54 -15.06 -1.17 -0.58
N ALA A 55 -14.10 -0.83 -1.41
CA ALA A 55 -13.68 0.55 -1.60
C ALA A 55 -14.84 1.39 -2.15
N PRO A 56 -15.11 2.58 -1.61
CA PRO A 56 -16.11 3.50 -2.16
C PRO A 56 -15.82 3.81 -3.63
N ALA A 57 -16.87 3.89 -4.45
CA ALA A 57 -16.72 4.32 -5.84
C ALA A 57 -16.24 5.78 -5.93
N LEU A 58 -15.53 6.09 -7.01
CA LEU A 58 -15.04 7.44 -7.34
C LEU A 58 -15.96 8.10 -8.36
N ASP A 59 -17.27 8.14 -8.02
CA ASP A 59 -18.32 8.63 -8.90
C ASP A 59 -18.08 10.09 -9.33
N GLY A 60 -18.20 10.37 -10.63
CA GLY A 60 -18.01 11.70 -11.18
C GLY A 60 -16.56 12.13 -11.35
N LEU A 61 -15.59 11.30 -10.94
CA LEU A 61 -14.18 11.53 -11.24
C LEU A 61 -13.79 10.94 -12.59
N VAL A 62 -12.89 11.63 -13.27
CA VAL A 62 -12.37 11.24 -14.58
C VAL A 62 -10.84 11.28 -14.58
N THR A 63 -10.23 10.40 -15.34
CA THR A 63 -8.81 10.44 -15.62
C THR A 63 -8.44 11.62 -16.51
N ALA A 64 -7.18 11.95 -16.61
CA ALA A 64 -6.70 13.08 -17.42
C ALA A 64 -7.01 12.95 -18.93
N ASP A 65 -7.30 11.74 -19.42
CA ASP A 65 -7.79 11.49 -20.79
C ASP A 65 -9.32 11.52 -20.91
N GLY A 66 -10.04 11.84 -19.83
CA GLY A 66 -11.49 11.99 -19.79
C GLY A 66 -12.28 10.70 -19.57
N ALA A 67 -11.62 9.56 -19.35
CA ALA A 67 -12.32 8.33 -19.03
C ALA A 67 -12.83 8.36 -17.57
N PRO A 68 -14.02 7.81 -17.27
CA PRO A 68 -14.48 7.69 -15.89
C PRO A 68 -13.56 6.75 -15.11
N VAL A 69 -13.29 7.10 -13.82
CA VAL A 69 -12.53 6.22 -12.93
C VAL A 69 -13.43 5.08 -12.49
N ASP A 70 -13.05 3.85 -12.83
CA ASP A 70 -13.78 2.64 -12.46
C ASP A 70 -12.86 1.66 -11.72
N LEU A 71 -12.93 1.64 -10.39
CA LEU A 71 -12.16 0.71 -9.55
C LEU A 71 -12.53 -0.77 -9.83
N ALA A 72 -13.66 -1.06 -10.47
CA ALA A 72 -14.01 -2.43 -10.83
C ALA A 72 -13.20 -2.92 -12.04
N ALA A 73 -12.77 -2.02 -12.92
CA ALA A 73 -11.86 -2.33 -14.03
C ALA A 73 -10.43 -2.68 -13.58
N ASP A 74 -10.05 -2.28 -12.36
CA ASP A 74 -8.74 -2.56 -11.78
C ASP A 74 -8.71 -3.81 -10.89
N ARG A 75 -9.72 -4.66 -10.97
CA ARG A 75 -9.70 -5.94 -10.26
C ARG A 75 -8.49 -6.77 -10.69
N GLY A 76 -7.83 -7.37 -9.69
CA GLY A 76 -6.57 -8.09 -9.88
C GLY A 76 -5.33 -7.23 -9.73
N LYS A 77 -5.48 -5.89 -9.58
CA LYS A 77 -4.37 -4.97 -9.33
C LYS A 77 -4.43 -4.39 -7.93
N ALA A 78 -3.30 -4.01 -7.40
CA ALA A 78 -3.22 -3.11 -6.26
C ALA A 78 -3.51 -1.68 -6.75
N VAL A 79 -4.46 -1.00 -6.11
CA VAL A 79 -4.79 0.40 -6.40
C VAL A 79 -4.35 1.27 -5.23
N VAL A 80 -3.65 2.37 -5.54
CA VAL A 80 -3.29 3.39 -4.56
C VAL A 80 -4.01 4.69 -4.90
N LEU A 81 -4.68 5.29 -3.92
CA LEU A 81 -5.22 6.64 -4.04
C LEU A 81 -4.32 7.61 -3.27
N PHE A 82 -3.99 8.72 -3.92
CA PHE A 82 -3.29 9.83 -3.32
C PHE A 82 -3.98 11.14 -3.72
N PHE A 83 -4.52 11.86 -2.72
CA PHE A 83 -5.16 13.15 -2.93
C PHE A 83 -4.13 14.25 -2.77
N GLY A 84 -4.07 15.17 -3.73
CA GLY A 84 -3.09 16.24 -3.76
C GLY A 84 -3.39 17.27 -4.85
N TYR A 85 -2.41 18.10 -5.20
CA TYR A 85 -2.55 19.10 -6.26
C TYR A 85 -1.20 19.40 -6.91
N THR A 86 -1.21 19.83 -8.18
CA THR A 86 0.04 19.96 -8.97
C THR A 86 0.90 21.15 -8.52
N SER A 87 0.28 22.19 -7.95
CA SER A 87 0.98 23.40 -7.47
C SER A 87 1.53 23.25 -6.04
N CYS A 88 1.45 22.03 -5.44
CA CYS A 88 2.04 21.74 -4.13
C CYS A 88 3.58 21.83 -4.22
N PRO A 89 4.24 22.66 -3.39
CA PRO A 89 5.67 22.93 -3.54
C PRO A 89 6.57 21.80 -3.02
N ASP A 90 6.08 20.87 -2.20
CA ASP A 90 6.92 19.92 -1.46
C ASP A 90 6.29 18.51 -1.35
N VAL A 91 5.23 18.36 -0.58
CA VAL A 91 4.71 17.03 -0.19
C VAL A 91 4.26 16.19 -1.39
N CYS A 92 3.50 16.78 -2.35
CA CYS A 92 2.99 16.02 -3.47
C CYS A 92 4.09 15.50 -4.40
N PRO A 93 5.06 16.30 -4.87
CA PRO A 93 6.12 15.77 -5.73
C PRO A 93 7.01 14.77 -5.00
N THR A 94 7.30 14.98 -3.70
CA THR A 94 8.07 14.02 -2.88
C THR A 94 7.34 12.68 -2.74
N SER A 95 6.03 12.72 -2.48
CA SER A 95 5.18 11.53 -2.35
C SER A 95 5.06 10.75 -3.66
N LEU A 96 4.88 11.46 -4.80
CA LEU A 96 4.81 10.81 -6.12
C LEU A 96 6.15 10.18 -6.52
N ALA A 97 7.28 10.83 -6.17
CA ALA A 97 8.59 10.25 -6.38
C ALA A 97 8.82 8.99 -5.52
N LEU A 98 8.32 8.97 -4.28
CA LEU A 98 8.35 7.79 -3.41
C LEU A 98 7.50 6.66 -4.01
N LEU A 99 6.27 6.94 -4.43
CA LEU A 99 5.40 5.98 -5.10
C LEU A 99 6.04 5.41 -6.37
N SER A 100 6.64 6.27 -7.20
CA SER A 100 7.36 5.84 -8.41
C SER A 100 8.48 4.85 -8.09
N ARG A 101 9.30 5.15 -7.08
CA ARG A 101 10.38 4.24 -6.64
C ARG A 101 9.83 2.92 -6.13
N ALA A 102 8.76 2.93 -5.33
CA ALA A 102 8.13 1.70 -4.85
C ALA A 102 7.57 0.84 -5.99
N ILE A 103 7.01 1.48 -7.03
CA ILE A 103 6.56 0.79 -8.25
C ILE A 103 7.75 0.19 -9.01
N ASP A 104 8.85 0.90 -9.13
CA ASP A 104 10.05 0.40 -9.82
C ASP A 104 10.68 -0.81 -9.10
N GLU A 105 10.61 -0.86 -7.75
CA GLU A 105 11.04 -2.02 -6.94
C GLU A 105 10.20 -3.30 -7.19
N LEU A 106 9.03 -3.18 -7.81
CA LEU A 106 8.19 -4.33 -8.15
C LEU A 106 8.73 -5.10 -9.37
N GLY A 107 9.57 -4.49 -10.20
CA GLY A 107 10.09 -5.11 -11.43
C GLY A 107 8.96 -5.46 -12.41
N ASP A 108 8.86 -6.72 -12.80
CA ASP A 108 7.83 -7.19 -13.74
C ASP A 108 6.40 -7.09 -13.17
N ASP A 109 6.27 -7.09 -11.84
CA ASP A 109 4.99 -6.98 -11.14
C ASP A 109 4.39 -5.57 -11.15
N ARG A 110 5.11 -4.56 -11.65
CA ARG A 110 4.65 -3.17 -11.72
C ARG A 110 3.37 -2.97 -12.54
N GLU A 111 3.11 -3.85 -13.49
CA GLU A 111 1.90 -3.82 -14.32
C GLU A 111 0.62 -4.10 -13.52
N ASP A 112 0.75 -4.76 -12.37
CA ASP A 112 -0.34 -5.08 -11.47
C ASP A 112 -0.59 -3.99 -10.40
N VAL A 113 -0.07 -2.77 -10.63
CA VAL A 113 -0.29 -1.61 -9.76
C VAL A 113 -0.78 -0.43 -10.59
N VAL A 114 -1.72 0.32 -10.05
CA VAL A 114 -2.13 1.63 -10.55
C VAL A 114 -2.24 2.62 -9.39
N VAL A 115 -1.76 3.85 -9.61
CA VAL A 115 -1.89 4.94 -8.66
C VAL A 115 -2.79 6.01 -9.27
N TYR A 116 -3.84 6.38 -8.58
CA TYR A 116 -4.69 7.51 -8.92
C TYR A 116 -4.28 8.73 -8.09
N PHE A 117 -3.67 9.70 -8.73
CA PHE A 117 -3.40 11.02 -8.16
C PHE A 117 -4.64 11.89 -8.36
N VAL A 118 -5.46 12.01 -7.31
CA VAL A 118 -6.72 12.73 -7.33
C VAL A 118 -6.49 14.19 -6.96
N SER A 119 -6.69 15.08 -7.91
CA SER A 119 -6.55 16.51 -7.64
C SER A 119 -7.67 17.01 -6.73
N VAL A 120 -7.31 17.76 -5.69
CA VAL A 120 -8.22 18.50 -4.82
C VAL A 120 -8.36 19.97 -5.22
N ASP A 121 -7.80 20.34 -6.37
CA ASP A 121 -7.77 21.72 -6.89
C ASP A 121 -8.13 21.75 -8.38
N PRO A 122 -9.37 21.43 -8.72
CA PRO A 122 -9.80 21.31 -10.11
C PRO A 122 -9.76 22.63 -10.91
N ASP A 123 -9.73 23.77 -10.23
CA ASP A 123 -9.67 25.08 -10.88
C ASP A 123 -8.28 25.36 -11.51
N ARG A 124 -7.20 24.88 -10.90
CA ARG A 124 -5.83 25.00 -11.41
C ARG A 124 -5.36 23.74 -12.16
N ASP A 125 -5.81 22.58 -11.74
CA ASP A 125 -5.31 21.29 -12.21
C ASP A 125 -6.14 20.79 -13.39
N THR A 126 -5.88 21.35 -14.59
CA THR A 126 -6.53 20.86 -15.81
C THR A 126 -6.11 19.43 -16.15
N PRO A 127 -6.94 18.66 -16.89
CA PRO A 127 -6.58 17.31 -17.34
C PRO A 127 -5.21 17.23 -18.01
N GLU A 128 -4.89 18.20 -18.89
CA GLU A 128 -3.62 18.25 -19.60
C GLU A 128 -2.43 18.53 -18.66
N LEU A 129 -2.63 19.36 -17.62
CA LEU A 129 -1.62 19.61 -16.61
C LEU A 129 -1.38 18.38 -15.77
N LEU A 130 -2.45 17.71 -15.32
CA LEU A 130 -2.36 16.46 -14.54
C LEU A 130 -1.66 15.35 -15.34
N ALA A 131 -2.01 15.15 -16.62
CA ALA A 131 -1.33 14.17 -17.46
C ALA A 131 0.18 14.42 -17.55
N ARG A 132 0.56 15.68 -17.80
CA ARG A 132 1.99 16.06 -17.86
C ARG A 132 2.67 15.88 -16.52
N TYR A 133 2.03 16.31 -15.42
CA TYR A 133 2.58 16.24 -14.08
C TYR A 133 2.85 14.79 -13.65
N THR A 134 1.86 13.93 -13.75
CA THR A 134 1.99 12.53 -13.32
C THR A 134 2.96 11.73 -14.18
N SER A 135 3.01 12.00 -15.49
CA SER A 135 3.94 11.32 -16.42
C SER A 135 5.43 11.56 -16.12
N HIS A 136 5.78 12.60 -15.35
CA HIS A 136 7.16 12.81 -14.90
C HIS A 136 7.62 11.79 -13.84
N PHE A 137 6.71 11.13 -13.18
CA PHE A 137 7.00 10.18 -12.10
C PHE A 137 6.93 8.73 -12.60
N SER A 138 5.79 8.32 -13.14
CA SER A 138 5.60 6.95 -13.63
C SER A 138 4.41 6.88 -14.59
N ASP A 139 4.46 5.95 -15.56
CA ASP A 139 3.34 5.57 -16.42
C ASP A 139 2.22 4.82 -15.66
N ARG A 140 2.50 4.41 -14.42
CA ARG A 140 1.51 3.77 -13.52
C ARG A 140 0.78 4.78 -12.64
N ILE A 141 1.13 6.07 -12.71
CA ILE A 141 0.49 7.15 -11.96
C ILE A 141 -0.42 7.93 -12.90
N VAL A 142 -1.71 7.84 -12.66
CA VAL A 142 -2.77 8.44 -13.48
C VAL A 142 -3.34 9.65 -12.77
N GLY A 143 -3.31 10.80 -13.41
CA GLY A 143 -3.97 12.02 -12.91
C GLY A 143 -5.49 11.88 -13.00
N VAL A 144 -6.18 12.30 -11.94
CA VAL A 144 -7.63 12.23 -11.80
C VAL A 144 -8.17 13.59 -11.37
N THR A 145 -9.27 14.02 -11.96
CA THR A 145 -9.97 15.26 -11.61
C THR A 145 -11.48 15.05 -11.70
N GLY A 146 -12.26 16.09 -11.44
CA GLY A 146 -13.72 16.06 -11.53
C GLY A 146 -14.31 17.41 -11.16
N SER A 147 -15.62 17.48 -10.95
CA SER A 147 -16.22 18.66 -10.36
C SER A 147 -15.79 18.80 -8.89
N ALA A 148 -15.80 20.03 -8.35
CA ALA A 148 -15.51 20.27 -6.94
C ALA A 148 -16.39 19.42 -6.01
N ASP A 149 -17.67 19.25 -6.34
CA ASP A 149 -18.59 18.42 -5.55
C ASP A 149 -18.22 16.94 -5.60
N ALA A 150 -17.83 16.40 -6.77
CA ALA A 150 -17.42 15.01 -6.90
C ALA A 150 -16.12 14.72 -6.15
N ILE A 151 -15.16 15.66 -6.20
CA ILE A 151 -13.91 15.58 -5.45
C ILE A 151 -14.18 15.62 -3.95
N ALA A 152 -15.04 16.54 -3.48
CA ALA A 152 -15.40 16.65 -2.07
C ALA A 152 -16.09 15.39 -1.55
N ASP A 153 -17.00 14.80 -2.33
CA ASP A 153 -17.66 13.53 -1.99
C ASP A 153 -16.66 12.38 -1.91
N ALA A 154 -15.78 12.25 -2.90
CA ALA A 154 -14.72 11.23 -2.89
C ALA A 154 -13.78 11.41 -1.69
N ALA A 155 -13.28 12.62 -1.43
CA ALA A 155 -12.42 12.91 -0.30
C ALA A 155 -13.10 12.54 1.04
N ALA A 156 -14.37 12.91 1.22
CA ALA A 156 -15.12 12.58 2.42
C ALA A 156 -15.28 11.07 2.63
N ARG A 157 -15.57 10.30 1.57
CA ARG A 157 -15.71 8.82 1.64
C ARG A 157 -14.41 8.14 1.99
N TYR A 158 -13.27 8.71 1.60
CA TYR A 158 -11.94 8.17 1.91
C TYR A 158 -11.31 8.79 3.17
N GLY A 159 -12.04 9.64 3.91
CA GLY A 159 -11.56 10.27 5.13
C GLY A 159 -10.43 11.28 4.89
N ILE A 160 -10.39 11.87 3.71
CA ILE A 160 -9.40 12.86 3.31
C ILE A 160 -9.95 14.25 3.63
N PHE A 161 -9.21 15.00 4.44
CA PHE A 161 -9.44 16.42 4.66
C PHE A 161 -8.67 17.23 3.63
N TYR A 162 -9.25 18.31 3.09
CA TYR A 162 -8.54 19.33 2.34
C TYR A 162 -9.23 20.70 2.53
N GLU A 163 -8.47 21.78 2.43
CA GLU A 163 -8.95 23.15 2.55
C GLU A 163 -8.17 24.08 1.62
N LEU A 164 -8.88 24.82 0.79
CA LEU A 164 -8.31 25.86 -0.07
C LEU A 164 -8.23 27.16 0.71
N HIS A 165 -7.02 27.75 0.78
CA HIS A 165 -6.83 29.05 1.41
C HIS A 165 -7.24 30.20 0.50
N GLU A 166 -7.47 31.38 1.07
CA GLU A 166 -7.71 32.59 0.31
C GLU A 166 -6.47 32.95 -0.53
N PRO A 167 -6.64 33.40 -1.79
CA PRO A 167 -5.53 33.86 -2.62
C PRO A 167 -4.80 35.05 -2.00
N ASP A 168 -3.48 35.05 -2.13
CA ASP A 168 -2.64 36.20 -1.79
C ASP A 168 -2.75 37.33 -2.85
N ALA A 169 -1.95 38.41 -2.67
CA ALA A 169 -1.97 39.57 -3.56
C ALA A 169 -1.56 39.23 -5.02
N ASP A 170 -0.80 38.15 -5.22
CA ASP A 170 -0.33 37.65 -6.52
C ASP A 170 -1.27 36.57 -7.11
N GLY A 171 -2.36 36.25 -6.38
CA GLY A 171 -3.36 35.26 -6.80
C GLY A 171 -2.97 33.81 -6.48
N TYR A 172 -1.87 33.58 -5.76
CA TYR A 172 -1.49 32.24 -5.30
C TYR A 172 -2.27 31.87 -4.04
N TYR A 173 -2.71 30.63 -3.96
CA TYR A 173 -3.28 30.04 -2.71
C TYR A 173 -2.70 28.68 -2.44
N ALA A 174 -2.51 28.37 -1.18
CA ALA A 174 -2.15 27.04 -0.70
C ALA A 174 -3.39 26.17 -0.53
N VAL A 175 -3.20 24.86 -0.55
CA VAL A 175 -4.23 23.88 -0.21
C VAL A 175 -3.66 22.96 0.86
N ASP A 176 -4.29 22.96 2.04
CA ASP A 176 -4.00 21.97 3.07
C ASP A 176 -4.74 20.66 2.72
N HIS A 177 -4.06 19.54 2.81
CA HIS A 177 -4.69 18.24 2.57
C HIS A 177 -4.05 17.14 3.39
N THR A 178 -4.80 16.08 3.64
CA THR A 178 -4.27 14.85 4.25
C THR A 178 -3.24 14.21 3.33
N ALA A 179 -1.98 14.14 3.77
CA ALA A 179 -0.88 13.54 3.04
C ALA A 179 -0.74 12.05 3.41
N SER A 180 -1.56 11.22 2.82
CA SER A 180 -1.52 9.76 3.01
C SER A 180 -1.89 9.04 1.73
N PHE A 181 -1.44 7.78 1.62
CA PHE A 181 -1.81 6.89 0.54
C PHE A 181 -2.86 5.90 1.04
N THR A 182 -3.90 5.66 0.27
CA THR A 182 -4.91 4.65 0.57
C THR A 182 -4.75 3.46 -0.37
N GLY A 183 -4.53 2.27 0.19
CA GLY A 183 -4.34 1.02 -0.55
C GLY A 183 -5.61 0.20 -0.65
N ILE A 184 -5.93 -0.22 -1.86
CA ILE A 184 -7.06 -1.06 -2.23
C ILE A 184 -6.50 -2.35 -2.84
N ASP A 185 -7.00 -3.51 -2.41
CA ASP A 185 -6.53 -4.80 -2.90
C ASP A 185 -7.15 -5.20 -4.26
N GLY A 186 -6.59 -6.21 -4.90
CA GLY A 186 -7.08 -6.76 -6.17
C GLY A 186 -8.52 -7.28 -6.12
N LYS A 187 -9.12 -7.40 -4.93
CA LYS A 187 -10.56 -7.67 -4.74
C LYS A 187 -11.35 -6.38 -4.61
N GLY A 188 -10.71 -5.20 -4.70
CA GLY A 188 -11.29 -3.87 -4.60
C GLY A 188 -11.77 -3.54 -3.20
N ARG A 189 -11.06 -3.94 -2.17
CA ARG A 189 -11.38 -3.65 -0.78
C ARG A 189 -10.33 -2.72 -0.19
N LEU A 190 -10.77 -1.78 0.65
CA LEU A 190 -9.87 -0.96 1.46
C LEU A 190 -9.04 -1.86 2.38
N ARG A 191 -7.72 -1.71 2.33
CA ARG A 191 -6.81 -2.57 3.08
C ARG A 191 -5.91 -1.81 4.04
N VAL A 192 -5.43 -0.65 3.66
CA VAL A 192 -4.37 0.01 4.39
C VAL A 192 -4.33 1.50 4.07
N VAL A 193 -3.87 2.29 5.04
CA VAL A 193 -3.47 3.68 4.84
C VAL A 193 -2.02 3.82 5.26
N TRP A 194 -1.18 4.37 4.37
CA TRP A 194 0.21 4.69 4.66
C TRP A 194 0.39 6.20 4.82
N PRO A 195 1.27 6.65 5.72
CA PRO A 195 1.73 8.03 5.74
C PRO A 195 2.56 8.31 4.48
N SER A 196 2.67 9.58 4.09
CA SER A 196 3.47 10.00 2.92
C SER A 196 4.97 9.74 3.05
N GLU A 197 5.46 9.50 4.28
CA GLU A 197 6.85 9.19 4.62
C GLU A 197 7.11 7.70 4.81
N VAL A 198 6.21 6.82 4.35
CA VAL A 198 6.43 5.38 4.41
C VAL A 198 7.72 4.99 3.69
N ASP A 199 8.43 3.98 4.21
CA ASP A 199 9.63 3.46 3.56
C ASP A 199 9.29 2.82 2.20
N VAL A 200 10.17 3.01 1.21
CA VAL A 200 9.96 2.53 -0.16
C VAL A 200 9.87 1.01 -0.22
N ASP A 201 10.75 0.30 0.50
CA ASP A 201 10.79 -1.16 0.50
C ASP A 201 9.55 -1.74 1.19
N ASP A 202 9.11 -1.10 2.28
CA ASP A 202 7.88 -1.45 3.00
C ASP A 202 6.65 -1.27 2.11
N LEU A 203 6.54 -0.13 1.42
CA LEU A 203 5.45 0.14 0.49
C LEU A 203 5.45 -0.85 -0.68
N ALA A 204 6.61 -1.11 -1.29
CA ALA A 204 6.74 -2.10 -2.37
C ALA A 204 6.36 -3.51 -1.90
N SER A 205 6.75 -3.89 -0.67
CA SER A 205 6.34 -5.16 -0.05
C SER A 205 4.83 -5.25 0.10
N ASP A 206 4.19 -4.20 0.62
CA ASP A 206 2.74 -4.15 0.81
C ASP A 206 1.99 -4.19 -0.52
N LEU A 207 2.46 -3.48 -1.55
CA LEU A 207 1.86 -3.49 -2.89
C LEU A 207 1.85 -4.91 -3.49
N ARG A 208 2.90 -5.73 -3.25
CA ARG A 208 2.90 -7.15 -3.67
C ARG A 208 1.82 -7.97 -2.96
N HIS A 209 1.49 -7.65 -1.73
CA HIS A 209 0.46 -8.34 -0.94
C HIS A 209 -0.97 -7.91 -1.29
N LEU A 210 -1.16 -6.74 -1.88
CA LEU A 210 -2.47 -6.20 -2.26
C LEU A 210 -2.99 -6.72 -3.60
N ARG A 211 -2.17 -7.34 -4.41
CA ARG A 211 -2.54 -7.88 -5.73
C ARG A 211 -3.48 -9.06 -5.66
#